data_c2b97b4d5eeba638bf517f3086fc9878
#
_entry.id   c2b97b4d5eeba638bf517f3086fc9878
#
_cell.length_a   1.000
_cell.length_b   1.000
_cell.length_c   1.000
_cell.angle_alpha   90.00
_cell.angle_beta   90.00
_cell.angle_gamma   90.00
#
_symmetry.space_group_name_H-M   'P 1'
#
loop_
_entity.id
_entity.type
_entity.pdbx_description
1 polymer ?
#
loop_
_entity_poly.entity_id
_entity_poly.type
_entity_poly.pdbx_seq_one_letter_code
_entity_poly.pdbx_strand_id
1 'polypeptide(L)'
;MRYKGIICLILGIGGSIVSCNDDWDEHYSRNGSIPEVSLMDMILNDSQLAKFSQILMKTGADSLLTSTQTYTVWAPVDEALSSVDMDDEAALQRMVKNHIARYSNSTATEVGKSIYMLDGKVMSYESSDVFNGISIFL
;
A
#
# COMPACT_ATOMS: atom_id res chain seq x y z
N MET A 1 49.36 -59.47 8.24
CA MET A 1 49.21 -58.56 9.38
C MET A 1 47.78 -58.11 9.49
N ARG A 2 47.18 -58.44 10.62
CA ARG A 2 45.75 -58.31 10.87
C ARG A 2 45.47 -56.90 11.42
N TYR A 3 44.72 -56.04 10.71
CA TYR A 3 44.21 -54.86 11.31
C TYR A 3 42.76 -55.16 11.77
N LYS A 4 42.59 -55.17 13.08
CA LYS A 4 41.28 -55.26 13.74
C LYS A 4 40.54 -53.93 13.55
N GLY A 5 39.37 -54.04 12.93
CA GLY A 5 38.49 -52.90 12.80
C GLY A 5 37.99 -52.40 14.15
N ILE A 6 38.13 -51.12 14.35
CA ILE A 6 37.46 -50.38 15.43
C ILE A 6 36.13 -49.90 14.86
N ILE A 7 35.05 -50.56 15.31
CA ILE A 7 33.69 -50.07 15.04
C ILE A 7 33.45 -48.90 15.98
N CYS A 8 33.51 -47.68 15.45
CA CYS A 8 33.06 -46.50 16.15
C CYS A 8 31.54 -46.47 16.07
N LEU A 9 30.92 -46.84 17.18
CA LEU A 9 29.50 -46.74 17.39
C LEU A 9 29.19 -45.27 17.71
N ILE A 10 28.88 -44.48 16.69
CA ILE A 10 28.40 -43.11 16.87
C ILE A 10 26.91 -43.22 17.24
N LEU A 11 26.64 -43.12 18.54
CA LEU A 11 25.30 -42.86 19.03
C LEU A 11 24.85 -41.51 18.46
N GLY A 12 23.97 -41.56 17.47
CA GLY A 12 23.31 -40.40 16.92
C GLY A 12 22.38 -39.74 17.96
N ILE A 13 22.83 -38.63 18.51
CA ILE A 13 21.95 -37.70 19.18
C ILE A 13 21.16 -37.02 18.06
N GLY A 14 19.96 -37.52 17.84
CA GLY A 14 18.99 -36.90 16.96
C GLY A 14 18.57 -35.53 17.53
N GLY A 15 19.33 -34.49 17.22
CA GLY A 15 18.89 -33.13 17.37
C GLY A 15 17.85 -32.85 16.31
N SER A 16 16.58 -32.96 16.67
CA SER A 16 15.47 -32.43 15.86
C SER A 16 15.66 -30.91 15.79
N ILE A 17 16.28 -30.46 14.72
CA ILE A 17 16.14 -29.06 14.30
C ILE A 17 14.71 -28.92 13.85
N VAL A 18 13.81 -28.57 14.76
CA VAL A 18 12.51 -28.05 14.42
C VAL A 18 12.80 -26.70 13.74
N SER A 19 12.91 -26.74 12.44
CA SER A 19 12.89 -25.56 11.61
C SER A 19 11.51 -24.94 11.79
N CYS A 20 11.42 -23.83 12.47
CA CYS A 20 10.23 -22.99 12.52
C CYS A 20 10.03 -22.39 11.12
N ASN A 21 9.45 -23.17 10.22
CA ASN A 21 9.24 -22.75 8.83
C ASN A 21 7.75 -22.71 8.45
N ASP A 22 6.87 -23.03 9.38
CA ASP A 22 5.46 -23.20 9.03
C ASP A 22 4.61 -21.92 9.24
N ASP A 23 5.10 -20.94 10.01
CA ASP A 23 4.32 -19.73 10.28
C ASP A 23 4.38 -18.68 9.17
N TRP A 24 5.40 -18.74 8.29
CA TRP A 24 5.51 -17.78 7.19
C TRP A 24 4.64 -18.15 6.00
N ASP A 25 4.44 -19.43 5.76
CA ASP A 25 3.62 -19.90 4.64
C ASP A 25 2.12 -19.73 4.89
N GLU A 26 1.66 -19.77 6.16
CA GLU A 26 0.25 -19.51 6.47
C GLU A 26 -0.17 -18.05 6.28
N HIS A 27 0.75 -17.11 6.42
CA HIS A 27 0.45 -15.69 6.15
C HIS A 27 0.43 -15.38 4.65
N TYR A 28 1.13 -16.17 3.82
CA TYR A 28 1.16 -16.00 2.38
C TYR A 28 0.33 -17.03 1.61
N SER A 29 -0.02 -18.16 2.24
CA SER A 29 -0.87 -19.20 1.65
C SER A 29 -2.36 -18.99 1.97
N ARG A 30 -2.84 -17.74 1.94
CA ARG A 30 -4.25 -17.57 1.68
C ARG A 30 -4.48 -17.94 0.22
N ASN A 31 -4.80 -19.21 0.00
CA ASN A 31 -5.39 -19.75 -1.21
C ASN A 31 -6.82 -19.19 -1.43
N GLY A 32 -6.92 -17.89 -1.47
CA GLY A 32 -7.92 -17.16 -2.19
C GLY A 32 -7.08 -16.25 -3.07
N SER A 33 -7.29 -16.30 -4.36
CA SER A 33 -6.89 -15.20 -5.22
C SER A 33 -7.30 -13.94 -4.47
N ILE A 34 -6.32 -13.22 -3.89
CA ILE A 34 -6.54 -11.85 -3.45
C ILE A 34 -7.07 -11.24 -4.73
N PRO A 35 -8.33 -10.81 -4.81
CA PRO A 35 -8.76 -10.07 -5.97
C PRO A 35 -7.74 -8.95 -6.04
N GLU A 36 -7.12 -8.80 -7.19
CA GLU A 36 -6.13 -7.76 -7.46
C GLU A 36 -6.91 -6.46 -7.50
N VAL A 37 -7.31 -6.00 -6.30
CA VAL A 37 -8.12 -4.80 -6.10
C VAL A 37 -7.16 -3.64 -6.24
N SER A 38 -7.27 -2.91 -7.32
CA SER A 38 -6.47 -1.70 -7.51
C SER A 38 -6.92 -0.59 -6.57
N LEU A 39 -6.03 0.38 -6.31
CA LEU A 39 -6.40 1.61 -5.58
C LEU A 39 -7.61 2.30 -6.22
N MET A 40 -7.70 2.28 -7.56
CA MET A 40 -8.84 2.85 -8.27
C MET A 40 -10.14 2.11 -7.97
N ASP A 41 -10.12 0.78 -7.90
CA ASP A 41 -11.31 -0.01 -7.52
C ASP A 41 -11.77 0.31 -6.11
N MET A 42 -10.83 0.50 -5.17
CA MET A 42 -11.16 0.90 -3.80
C MET A 42 -11.86 2.26 -3.77
N ILE A 43 -11.37 3.23 -4.53
CA ILE A 43 -11.95 4.58 -4.63
C ILE A 43 -13.34 4.52 -5.29
N LEU A 44 -13.51 3.73 -6.35
CA LEU A 44 -14.79 3.59 -7.05
C LEU A 44 -15.87 2.92 -6.20
N ASN A 45 -15.48 2.04 -5.29
CA ASN A 45 -16.41 1.34 -4.40
C ASN A 45 -16.82 2.15 -3.16
N ASP A 46 -16.17 3.29 -2.91
CA ASP A 46 -16.49 4.15 -1.79
C ASP A 46 -17.46 5.26 -2.23
N SER A 47 -18.67 5.24 -1.65
CA SER A 47 -19.73 6.20 -1.99
C SER A 47 -19.41 7.67 -1.62
N GLN A 48 -18.45 7.89 -0.72
CA GLN A 48 -18.03 9.24 -0.33
C GLN A 48 -16.97 9.83 -1.26
N LEU A 49 -16.43 9.06 -2.19
CA LEU A 49 -15.35 9.44 -3.09
C LEU A 49 -15.79 9.57 -4.56
N ALA A 50 -17.09 9.69 -4.81
CA ALA A 50 -17.65 9.73 -6.16
C ALA A 50 -17.11 10.92 -7.00
N LYS A 51 -16.98 12.10 -6.41
CA LYS A 51 -16.40 13.28 -7.09
C LYS A 51 -14.90 13.10 -7.32
N PHE A 52 -14.18 12.57 -6.33
CA PHE A 52 -12.75 12.35 -6.47
C PHE A 52 -12.45 11.34 -7.56
N SER A 53 -13.22 10.25 -7.66
CA SER A 53 -13.06 9.26 -8.74
C SER A 53 -13.29 9.89 -10.13
N GLN A 54 -14.28 10.79 -10.28
CA GLN A 54 -14.51 11.52 -11.52
C GLN A 54 -13.31 12.43 -11.87
N ILE A 55 -12.73 13.10 -10.88
CA ILE A 55 -11.55 13.95 -11.08
C ILE A 55 -10.35 13.11 -11.51
N LEU A 56 -10.13 11.94 -10.91
CA LEU A 56 -9.05 11.02 -11.31
C LEU A 56 -9.20 10.60 -12.77
N MET A 57 -10.41 10.21 -13.19
CA MET A 57 -10.69 9.84 -14.58
C MET A 57 -10.53 11.04 -15.54
N LYS A 58 -11.01 12.21 -15.17
CA LYS A 58 -10.90 13.42 -16.00
C LYS A 58 -9.45 13.87 -16.19
N THR A 59 -8.61 13.70 -15.20
CA THR A 59 -7.17 14.06 -15.25
C THR A 59 -6.27 12.95 -15.79
N GLY A 60 -6.81 11.74 -16.06
CA GLY A 60 -6.04 10.58 -16.50
C GLY A 60 -5.19 9.93 -15.40
N ALA A 61 -5.40 10.31 -14.14
CA ALA A 61 -4.67 9.75 -13.00
C ALA A 61 -5.16 8.36 -12.58
N ASP A 62 -6.34 7.95 -13.04
CA ASP A 62 -6.88 6.60 -12.86
C ASP A 62 -5.91 5.53 -13.37
N SER A 63 -5.23 5.78 -14.49
CA SER A 63 -4.24 4.87 -15.07
C SER A 63 -3.03 4.63 -14.16
N LEU A 64 -2.65 5.60 -13.33
CA LEU A 64 -1.60 5.42 -12.33
C LEU A 64 -2.04 4.46 -11.23
N LEU A 65 -3.29 4.56 -10.79
CA LEU A 65 -3.84 3.83 -9.66
C LEU A 65 -4.30 2.41 -10.01
N THR A 66 -4.38 2.09 -11.29
CA THR A 66 -4.58 0.73 -11.82
C THR A 66 -3.27 0.02 -12.14
N SER A 67 -2.14 0.71 -12.03
CA SER A 67 -0.82 0.14 -12.30
C SER A 67 -0.35 -0.79 -11.17
N THR A 68 0.69 -1.58 -11.46
CA THR A 68 1.33 -2.45 -10.47
C THR A 68 2.25 -1.70 -9.50
N GLN A 69 2.39 -0.39 -9.67
CA GLN A 69 3.18 0.42 -8.75
C GLN A 69 2.39 0.78 -7.49
N THR A 70 3.09 0.80 -6.37
CA THR A 70 2.50 1.15 -5.07
C THR A 70 2.40 2.66 -4.92
N TYR A 71 1.22 3.13 -4.56
CA TYR A 71 0.92 4.53 -4.26
C TYR A 71 0.17 4.64 -2.94
N THR A 72 0.21 5.82 -2.36
CA THR A 72 -0.71 6.23 -1.29
C THR A 72 -1.54 7.40 -1.79
N VAL A 73 -2.85 7.32 -1.59
CA VAL A 73 -3.81 8.35 -1.99
C VAL A 73 -4.50 8.89 -0.74
N TRP A 74 -4.49 10.19 -0.55
CA TRP A 74 -5.32 10.90 0.42
C TRP A 74 -6.53 11.44 -0.30
N ALA A 75 -7.55 10.61 -0.39
CA ALA A 75 -8.74 10.91 -1.17
C ALA A 75 -9.66 11.87 -0.39
N PRO A 76 -9.88 13.10 -0.88
CA PRO A 76 -10.86 14.02 -0.27
C PRO A 76 -12.28 13.51 -0.50
N VAL A 77 -13.11 13.60 0.53
CA VAL A 77 -14.53 13.24 0.42
C VAL A 77 -15.32 14.24 -0.41
N ASP A 78 -16.44 13.83 -0.94
CA ASP A 78 -17.30 14.64 -1.83
C ASP A 78 -17.70 15.99 -1.23
N GLU A 79 -17.90 16.03 0.08
CA GLU A 79 -18.22 17.27 0.80
C GLU A 79 -17.07 18.28 0.71
N ALA A 80 -15.81 17.83 0.88
CA ALA A 80 -14.63 18.67 0.76
C ALA A 80 -14.45 19.22 -0.67
N LEU A 81 -14.98 18.53 -1.67
CA LEU A 81 -14.90 18.88 -3.09
C LEU A 81 -16.11 19.71 -3.58
N SER A 82 -16.99 20.14 -2.68
CA SER A 82 -18.24 20.84 -3.05
C SER A 82 -18.00 22.15 -3.82
N SER A 83 -16.93 22.86 -3.55
CA SER A 83 -16.55 24.13 -4.17
C SER A 83 -15.52 24.02 -5.29
N VAL A 84 -15.13 22.82 -5.67
CA VAL A 84 -14.10 22.61 -6.72
C VAL A 84 -14.73 22.84 -8.09
N ASP A 85 -14.06 23.66 -8.90
CA ASP A 85 -14.42 23.86 -10.30
C ASP A 85 -13.97 22.65 -11.12
N MET A 86 -14.95 21.91 -11.63
CA MET A 86 -14.71 20.72 -12.43
C MET A 86 -14.25 21.02 -13.85
N ASP A 87 -14.30 22.27 -14.31
CA ASP A 87 -13.92 22.67 -15.66
C ASP A 87 -12.48 23.22 -15.72
N ASP A 88 -11.87 23.56 -14.59
CA ASP A 88 -10.44 23.93 -14.52
C ASP A 88 -9.56 22.68 -14.44
N GLU A 89 -9.25 22.09 -15.61
CA GLU A 89 -8.43 20.88 -15.72
C GLU A 89 -7.04 21.08 -15.10
N ALA A 90 -6.44 22.25 -15.24
CA ALA A 90 -5.11 22.52 -14.69
C ALA A 90 -5.11 22.54 -13.16
N ALA A 91 -6.18 23.07 -12.56
CA ALA A 91 -6.38 23.04 -11.11
C ALA A 91 -6.61 21.61 -10.62
N LEU A 92 -7.45 20.85 -11.34
CA LEU A 92 -7.72 19.44 -11.03
C LEU A 92 -6.45 18.58 -11.08
N GLN A 93 -5.62 18.73 -12.12
CA GLN A 93 -4.35 18.02 -12.22
C GLN A 93 -3.38 18.34 -11.08
N ARG A 94 -3.28 19.61 -10.70
CA ARG A 94 -2.47 20.02 -9.54
C ARG A 94 -3.00 19.42 -8.25
N MET A 95 -4.32 19.45 -8.06
CA MET A 95 -4.98 18.88 -6.89
C MET A 95 -4.70 17.39 -6.79
N VAL A 96 -4.90 16.63 -7.84
CA VAL A 96 -4.64 15.17 -7.85
C VAL A 96 -3.19 14.86 -7.49
N LYS A 97 -2.22 15.57 -8.09
CA LYS A 97 -0.80 15.37 -7.79
C LYS A 97 -0.43 15.72 -6.33
N ASN A 98 -1.18 16.61 -5.69
CA ASN A 98 -1.01 16.94 -4.28
C ASN A 98 -1.62 15.89 -3.33
N HIS A 99 -2.43 14.98 -3.84
CA HIS A 99 -3.14 13.98 -3.06
C HIS A 99 -2.60 12.55 -3.27
N ILE A 100 -1.56 12.40 -4.09
CA ILE A 100 -0.95 11.11 -4.39
C ILE A 100 0.55 11.16 -4.09
N ALA A 101 1.04 10.17 -3.38
CA ALA A 101 2.47 9.93 -3.19
C ALA A 101 2.87 8.54 -3.69
N ARG A 102 4.15 8.40 -4.05
CA ARG A 102 4.73 7.10 -4.39
C ARG A 102 4.94 6.29 -3.12
N TYR A 103 4.90 4.98 -3.27
CA TYR A 103 5.08 3.99 -2.22
C TYR A 103 3.92 3.94 -1.21
N SER A 104 3.94 2.92 -0.38
CA SER A 104 2.99 2.76 0.73
C SER A 104 3.46 3.59 1.93
N ASN A 105 2.70 4.64 2.24
CA ASN A 105 2.96 5.54 3.37
C ASN A 105 1.83 5.37 4.39
N SER A 106 2.04 4.52 5.39
CA SER A 106 1.05 4.30 6.43
C SER A 106 0.96 5.50 7.37
N THR A 107 -0.25 6.02 7.60
CA THR A 107 -0.47 7.13 8.54
C THR A 107 0.05 6.84 9.94
N ALA A 108 -0.01 5.57 10.37
CA ALA A 108 0.45 5.17 11.71
C ALA A 108 1.97 5.22 11.88
N THR A 109 2.74 4.99 10.80
CA THR A 109 4.22 4.90 10.85
C THR A 109 4.93 6.13 10.32
N GLU A 110 4.22 7.01 9.62
CA GLU A 110 4.80 8.18 8.93
C GLU A 110 4.57 9.50 9.67
N VAL A 111 3.98 9.46 10.88
CA VAL A 111 3.80 10.67 11.71
C VAL A 111 5.13 11.35 11.96
N GLY A 112 5.20 12.65 11.66
CA GLY A 112 6.40 13.46 11.78
C GLY A 112 7.44 13.29 10.66
N LYS A 113 7.20 12.39 9.69
CA LYS A 113 8.07 12.21 8.53
C LYS A 113 7.64 13.07 7.36
N SER A 114 8.59 13.36 6.48
CA SER A 114 8.34 14.09 5.24
C SER A 114 7.96 13.13 4.12
N ILE A 115 6.83 13.38 3.48
CA ILE A 115 6.31 12.60 2.36
C ILE A 115 6.31 13.48 1.11
N TYR A 116 6.90 12.97 0.03
CA TYR A 116 6.95 13.66 -1.25
C TYR A 116 5.74 13.30 -2.11
N MET A 117 4.94 14.32 -2.42
CA MET A 117 3.79 14.19 -3.31
C MET A 117 4.23 14.11 -4.77
N LEU A 118 3.34 13.70 -5.68
CA LEU A 118 3.67 13.58 -7.11
C LEU A 118 4.03 14.92 -7.79
N ASP A 119 3.60 16.05 -7.23
CA ASP A 119 3.99 17.39 -7.70
C ASP A 119 5.32 17.88 -7.13
N GLY A 120 5.98 17.08 -6.29
CA GLY A 120 7.26 17.40 -5.63
C GLY A 120 7.11 18.18 -4.34
N LYS A 121 5.91 18.52 -3.91
CA LYS A 121 5.70 19.15 -2.59
C LYS A 121 5.94 18.13 -1.48
N VAL A 122 6.30 18.66 -0.32
CA VAL A 122 6.50 17.89 0.89
C VAL A 122 5.30 18.08 1.80
N MET A 123 4.76 16.96 2.27
CA MET A 123 3.73 16.90 3.28
C MET A 123 4.27 16.17 4.51
N SER A 124 3.74 16.48 5.68
CA SER A 124 3.98 15.73 6.91
C SER A 124 2.67 15.50 7.65
N TYR A 125 2.55 14.36 8.32
CA TYR A 125 1.45 14.15 9.25
C TYR A 125 1.78 14.75 10.61
N GLU A 126 0.83 15.45 11.19
CA GLU A 126 0.87 15.87 12.59
C GLU A 126 0.25 14.81 13.50
N SER A 127 -0.72 14.05 12.96
CA SER A 127 -1.38 12.94 13.65
C SER A 127 -1.69 11.82 12.66
N SER A 128 -2.14 10.67 13.17
CA SER A 128 -2.60 9.55 12.34
C SER A 128 -3.97 9.80 11.66
N ASP A 129 -4.67 10.85 12.07
CA ASP A 129 -6.00 11.16 11.56
C ASP A 129 -5.92 11.97 10.27
N VAL A 130 -6.78 11.62 9.30
CA VAL A 130 -6.92 12.32 8.03
C VAL A 130 -8.12 13.25 8.10
N PHE A 131 -7.87 14.53 7.87
CA PHE A 131 -8.93 15.55 7.90
C PHE A 131 -9.61 15.67 6.54
N ASN A 132 -10.93 15.58 6.52
CA ASN A 132 -11.78 15.70 5.32
C ASN A 132 -11.43 14.73 4.17
N GLY A 133 -10.94 13.53 4.50
CA GLY A 133 -10.59 12.57 3.47
C GLY A 133 -10.33 11.17 4.02
N ILE A 134 -9.98 10.28 3.11
CA ILE A 134 -9.65 8.88 3.39
C ILE A 134 -8.24 8.62 2.87
N SER A 135 -7.39 8.04 3.70
CA SER A 135 -6.06 7.56 3.28
C SER A 135 -6.17 6.12 2.79
N ILE A 136 -5.81 5.89 1.55
CA ILE A 136 -5.85 4.58 0.90
C ILE A 136 -4.45 4.23 0.42
N PHE A 137 -3.98 3.04 0.79
CA PHE A 137 -2.69 2.52 0.36
C PHE A 137 -2.75 0.99 0.21
N LEU A 138 -1.93 0.45 -0.65
CA LEU A 138 -1.73 -0.98 -0.88
C LEU A 138 -0.28 -1.37 -0.58
#